data_8e213229868ebb0ea9a5254fdeed5275
#
_entry.id   8e213229868ebb0ea9a5254fdeed5275
#
_cell.length_a   1.000
_cell.length_b   1.000
_cell.length_c   1.000
_cell.angle_alpha   90.00
_cell.angle_beta   90.00
_cell.angle_gamma   90.00
#
_symmetry.space_group_name_H-M   'P 1'
#
loop_
_entity.id
_entity.type
_entity.pdbx_description
1 polymer ?
#
loop_
_entity_poly.entity_id
_entity_poly.type
_entity_poly.pdbx_seq_one_letter_code
_entity_poly.pdbx_strand_id
1 'polypeptide(L)'
;MATRKQEAKEFIKTWSAKEGREDAERQSFWNDLLQRVYGINDYYNYITYEKDVSVKADGKYTTRRIDGYIPSTKVMIEMKGKKVKDLSKPLLQSGGDELTPFEQARRYSNFMKNNEKPNWIIVSNFDEIDIHNMNDNHPEQPTVIKLKDLPNKVKSLDFLVDAHQQQLINERQLSVDAGNLVAKIYDSLATAYSKGRNVDVNDPKIQRSLNMLIVRLVFLFYAD
;
A
#
# COMPACT_ATOMS: atom_id res chain seq x y z
N MET A 1 -12.16 7.18 -9.97
CA MET A 1 -11.57 6.28 -8.94
C MET A 1 -11.82 6.84 -7.56
N ALA A 2 -11.94 5.97 -6.56
CA ALA A 2 -11.98 6.42 -5.17
C ALA A 2 -10.65 7.09 -4.80
N THR A 3 -10.69 8.09 -3.94
CA THR A 3 -9.47 8.74 -3.45
C THR A 3 -8.75 7.81 -2.47
N ARG A 4 -7.43 7.96 -2.31
CA ARG A 4 -6.65 7.20 -1.31
C ARG A 4 -7.29 7.27 0.10
N LYS A 5 -7.88 8.41 0.44
CA LYS A 5 -8.62 8.60 1.70
C LYS A 5 -9.90 7.75 1.77
N GLN A 6 -10.62 7.59 0.66
CA GLN A 6 -11.81 6.73 0.60
C GLN A 6 -11.42 5.26 0.71
N GLU A 7 -10.38 4.84 -0.01
CA GLU A 7 -9.85 3.49 0.07
C GLU A 7 -9.36 3.14 1.49
N ALA A 8 -8.71 4.09 2.18
CA ALA A 8 -8.33 3.92 3.58
C ALA A 8 -9.53 3.72 4.51
N LYS A 9 -10.68 4.35 4.24
CA LYS A 9 -11.93 4.12 5.02
C LYS A 9 -12.47 2.71 4.81
N GLU A 10 -12.48 2.21 3.58
CA GLU A 10 -12.92 0.85 3.28
C GLU A 10 -11.95 -0.20 3.88
N PHE A 11 -10.66 0.09 3.85
CA PHE A 11 -9.63 -0.72 4.52
C PHE A 11 -9.92 -0.84 6.03
N ILE A 12 -10.16 0.29 6.71
CA ILE A 12 -10.51 0.30 8.14
C ILE A 12 -11.76 -0.52 8.41
N LYS A 13 -12.82 -0.33 7.63
CA LYS A 13 -14.07 -1.06 7.78
C LYS A 13 -13.84 -2.57 7.71
N THR A 14 -13.02 -3.03 6.76
CA THR A 14 -12.64 -4.43 6.63
C THR A 14 -11.89 -4.94 7.86
N TRP A 15 -10.83 -4.21 8.28
CA TRP A 15 -9.89 -4.72 9.28
C TRP A 15 -10.32 -4.46 10.73
N SER A 16 -11.19 -3.48 10.98
CA SER A 16 -11.79 -3.31 12.31
C SER A 16 -12.71 -4.47 12.69
N ALA A 17 -13.35 -5.12 11.72
CA ALA A 17 -14.24 -6.26 11.94
C ALA A 17 -13.50 -7.61 12.09
N LYS A 18 -12.19 -7.66 11.75
CA LYS A 18 -11.38 -8.86 11.82
C LYS A 18 -10.88 -9.14 13.24
N GLU A 19 -10.58 -10.40 13.53
CA GLU A 19 -10.03 -10.83 14.83
C GLU A 19 -8.60 -10.31 15.05
N GLY A 20 -7.86 -10.06 13.99
CA GLY A 20 -6.48 -9.60 14.02
C GLY A 20 -5.54 -10.68 14.55
N ARG A 21 -5.63 -11.88 13.98
CA ARG A 21 -4.74 -12.99 14.27
C ARG A 21 -3.45 -12.82 13.49
N GLU A 22 -2.33 -12.76 14.24
CA GLU A 22 -1.00 -12.54 13.69
C GLU A 22 -0.62 -13.58 12.62
N ASP A 23 -0.80 -14.85 12.95
CA ASP A 23 -0.42 -16.00 12.13
C ASP A 23 -1.26 -16.13 10.83
N ALA A 24 -2.53 -15.75 10.87
CA ALA A 24 -3.47 -15.99 9.78
C ALA A 24 -3.74 -14.74 8.93
N GLU A 25 -3.63 -13.53 9.49
CA GLU A 25 -4.17 -12.33 8.86
C GLU A 25 -3.12 -11.26 8.53
N ARG A 26 -1.88 -11.36 9.05
CA ARG A 26 -0.85 -10.33 8.83
C ARG A 26 -0.52 -10.08 7.36
N GLN A 27 -0.33 -11.13 6.56
CA GLN A 27 -0.01 -10.97 5.14
C GLN A 27 -1.16 -10.32 4.39
N SER A 28 -2.39 -10.75 4.66
CA SER A 28 -3.59 -10.20 4.04
C SER A 28 -3.80 -8.73 4.40
N PHE A 29 -3.48 -8.33 5.64
CA PHE A 29 -3.55 -6.94 6.09
C PHE A 29 -2.61 -6.03 5.28
N TRP A 30 -1.34 -6.40 5.17
CA TRP A 30 -0.37 -5.61 4.43
C TRP A 30 -0.60 -5.63 2.93
N ASN A 31 -1.01 -6.77 2.37
CA ASN A 31 -1.37 -6.87 0.96
C ASN A 31 -2.56 -5.96 0.62
N ASP A 32 -3.62 -5.97 1.45
CA ASP A 32 -4.79 -5.10 1.24
C ASP A 32 -4.41 -3.61 1.41
N LEU A 33 -3.55 -3.26 2.38
CA LEU A 33 -3.05 -1.89 2.54
C LEU A 33 -2.27 -1.43 1.30
N LEU A 34 -1.29 -2.23 0.85
CA LEU A 34 -0.45 -1.92 -0.31
C LEU A 34 -1.28 -1.81 -1.59
N GLN A 35 -2.20 -2.74 -1.82
CA GLN A 35 -3.01 -2.78 -3.02
C GLN A 35 -4.10 -1.70 -3.01
N ARG A 36 -4.95 -1.71 -1.99
CA ARG A 36 -6.14 -0.85 -1.91
C ARG A 36 -5.79 0.60 -1.69
N VAL A 37 -4.95 0.88 -0.67
CA VAL A 37 -4.65 2.26 -0.27
C VAL A 37 -3.52 2.86 -1.10
N TYR A 38 -2.50 2.08 -1.41
CA TYR A 38 -1.30 2.56 -2.12
C TYR A 38 -1.26 2.19 -3.60
N GLY A 39 -2.20 1.39 -4.11
CA GLY A 39 -2.32 1.07 -5.53
C GLY A 39 -1.25 0.14 -6.09
N ILE A 40 -0.50 -0.57 -5.23
CA ILE A 40 0.53 -1.54 -5.62
C ILE A 40 -0.14 -2.86 -5.97
N ASN A 41 -0.34 -3.12 -7.26
CA ASN A 41 -1.05 -4.33 -7.69
C ASN A 41 -0.18 -5.58 -7.67
N ASP A 42 1.13 -5.43 -7.84
CA ASP A 42 2.10 -6.53 -7.82
C ASP A 42 2.72 -6.69 -6.42
N TYR A 43 1.88 -6.65 -5.37
CA TYR A 43 2.34 -6.68 -3.99
C TYR A 43 3.07 -7.99 -3.64
N TYR A 44 2.74 -9.12 -4.29
CA TYR A 44 3.38 -10.41 -4.05
C TYR A 44 4.85 -10.45 -4.49
N ASN A 45 5.27 -9.61 -5.44
CA ASN A 45 6.67 -9.40 -5.80
C ASN A 45 7.29 -8.19 -5.06
N TYR A 46 6.46 -7.33 -4.49
CA TYR A 46 6.86 -6.09 -3.84
C TYR A 46 7.27 -6.27 -2.39
N ILE A 47 6.57 -7.13 -1.64
CA ILE A 47 6.85 -7.45 -0.24
C ILE A 47 7.23 -8.92 -0.08
N THR A 48 8.28 -9.17 0.68
CA THR A 48 8.71 -10.53 1.05
C THR A 48 8.28 -10.81 2.48
N TYR A 49 7.52 -11.88 2.70
CA TYR A 49 7.13 -12.35 4.02
C TYR A 49 8.05 -13.47 4.52
N GLU A 50 8.12 -13.66 5.83
CA GLU A 50 8.90 -14.74 6.47
C GLU A 50 10.37 -14.75 6.01
N LYS A 51 10.96 -13.55 5.83
CA LYS A 51 12.37 -13.46 5.41
C LYS A 51 13.29 -14.00 6.51
N ASP A 52 14.06 -15.02 6.18
CA ASP A 52 15.02 -15.62 7.08
C ASP A 52 16.18 -14.67 7.42
N VAL A 53 16.51 -14.58 8.70
CA VAL A 53 17.68 -13.88 9.22
C VAL A 53 18.43 -14.78 10.18
N SER A 54 19.73 -14.93 9.98
CA SER A 54 20.60 -15.73 10.88
C SER A 54 21.06 -14.87 12.05
N VAL A 55 20.46 -15.06 13.21
CA VAL A 55 20.77 -14.32 14.44
C VAL A 55 21.74 -15.11 15.29
N LYS A 56 22.82 -14.45 15.76
CA LYS A 56 23.78 -15.07 16.69
C LYS A 56 23.37 -14.72 18.13
N ALA A 57 23.11 -15.76 18.93
CA ALA A 57 22.86 -15.65 20.37
C ALA A 57 23.67 -16.76 21.08
N ASP A 58 24.34 -16.41 22.17
CA ASP A 58 25.13 -17.34 23.00
C ASP A 58 26.13 -18.20 22.21
N GLY A 59 26.77 -17.58 21.19
CA GLY A 59 27.74 -18.26 20.33
C GLY A 59 27.15 -19.17 19.25
N LYS A 60 25.83 -19.37 19.24
CA LYS A 60 25.10 -20.18 18.24
C LYS A 60 24.32 -19.32 17.26
N TYR A 61 24.22 -19.78 16.02
CA TYR A 61 23.37 -19.16 15.02
C TYR A 61 21.99 -19.85 15.04
N THR A 62 20.94 -19.03 15.11
CA THR A 62 19.54 -19.47 14.96
C THR A 62 18.87 -18.69 13.86
N THR A 63 18.07 -19.37 13.03
CA THR A 63 17.27 -18.70 12.03
C THR A 63 16.04 -18.08 12.69
N ARG A 64 15.83 -16.80 12.43
CA ARG A 64 14.64 -16.05 12.81
C ARG A 64 13.98 -15.54 11.55
N ARG A 65 12.71 -15.19 11.61
CA ARG A 65 11.95 -14.71 10.47
C ARG A 65 11.44 -13.31 10.72
N ILE A 66 11.58 -12.48 9.70
CA ILE A 66 10.99 -11.14 9.65
C ILE A 66 9.59 -11.28 9.06
N ASP A 67 8.58 -10.72 9.72
CA ASP A 67 7.18 -10.86 9.29
C ASP A 67 6.92 -10.29 7.89
N GLY A 68 7.50 -9.13 7.58
CA GLY A 68 7.46 -8.55 6.24
C GLY A 68 8.66 -7.65 5.96
N TYR A 69 9.10 -7.63 4.71
CA TYR A 69 10.19 -6.78 4.25
C TYR A 69 9.94 -6.29 2.84
N ILE A 70 10.04 -4.97 2.62
CA ILE A 70 9.95 -4.33 1.31
C ILE A 70 11.36 -3.93 0.87
N PRO A 71 11.98 -4.65 -0.09
CA PRO A 71 13.38 -4.44 -0.45
C PRO A 71 13.64 -3.07 -1.08
N SER A 72 12.75 -2.59 -1.95
CA SER A 72 12.92 -1.35 -2.71
C SER A 72 12.96 -0.10 -1.84
N THR A 73 12.16 -0.08 -0.77
CA THR A 73 12.08 1.05 0.18
C THR A 73 12.80 0.78 1.49
N LYS A 74 13.32 -0.46 1.68
CA LYS A 74 13.97 -0.92 2.91
C LYS A 74 13.09 -0.73 4.14
N VAL A 75 11.85 -1.19 4.05
CA VAL A 75 10.91 -1.20 5.16
C VAL A 75 10.83 -2.60 5.74
N MET A 76 11.08 -2.71 7.04
CA MET A 76 10.90 -3.93 7.81
C MET A 76 9.61 -3.83 8.61
N ILE A 77 8.85 -4.90 8.66
CA ILE A 77 7.56 -4.98 9.34
C ILE A 77 7.61 -6.08 10.38
N GLU A 78 7.23 -5.72 11.60
CA GLU A 78 6.98 -6.64 12.71
C GLU A 78 5.51 -6.54 13.10
N MET A 79 4.82 -7.69 13.15
CA MET A 79 3.38 -7.73 13.39
C MET A 79 3.09 -8.45 14.69
N LYS A 80 2.09 -7.96 15.40
CA LYS A 80 1.52 -8.60 16.60
C LYS A 80 0.02 -8.75 16.44
N GLY A 81 -0.54 -9.73 17.12
CA GLY A 81 -1.99 -9.91 17.14
C GLY A 81 -2.70 -8.80 17.92
N LYS A 82 -3.97 -8.54 17.63
CA LYS A 82 -4.82 -7.52 18.30
C LYS A 82 -4.90 -7.67 19.84
N LYS A 83 -4.54 -8.84 20.37
CA LYS A 83 -4.49 -9.08 21.82
C LYS A 83 -3.38 -8.27 22.49
N VAL A 84 -2.30 -7.96 21.78
CA VAL A 84 -1.24 -7.08 22.26
C VAL A 84 -1.73 -5.63 22.10
N LYS A 85 -2.19 -5.04 23.21
CA LYS A 85 -2.82 -3.71 23.21
C LYS A 85 -1.84 -2.55 23.28
N ASP A 86 -0.61 -2.81 23.68
CA ASP A 86 0.41 -1.80 23.89
C ASP A 86 1.73 -2.30 23.29
N LEU A 87 2.10 -1.72 22.13
CA LEU A 87 3.29 -2.09 21.39
C LEU A 87 4.60 -1.54 22.01
N SER A 88 4.48 -0.64 22.99
CA SER A 88 5.63 -0.11 23.73
C SER A 88 6.11 -1.02 24.87
N LYS A 89 5.33 -2.03 25.21
CA LYS A 89 5.66 -2.94 26.31
C LYS A 89 6.48 -4.14 25.85
N PRO A 90 7.48 -4.56 26.65
CA PRO A 90 8.19 -5.80 26.42
C PRO A 90 7.27 -7.02 26.43
N LEU A 91 7.55 -7.95 25.54
CA LEU A 91 6.89 -9.24 25.42
C LEU A 91 7.93 -10.35 25.59
N LEU A 92 7.56 -11.39 26.32
CA LEU A 92 8.43 -12.57 26.50
C LEU A 92 8.63 -13.26 25.13
N GLN A 93 9.88 -13.35 24.71
CA GLN A 93 10.29 -14.00 23.48
C GLN A 93 10.51 -15.51 23.70
N SER A 94 10.49 -16.29 22.63
CA SER A 94 10.77 -17.74 22.68
C SER A 94 12.17 -18.07 23.21
N GLY A 95 13.08 -17.12 23.27
CA GLY A 95 14.42 -17.24 23.83
C GLY A 95 14.52 -16.90 25.33
N GLY A 96 13.43 -16.47 25.98
CA GLY A 96 13.42 -16.05 27.38
C GLY A 96 13.71 -14.55 27.59
N ASP A 97 14.13 -13.83 26.58
CA ASP A 97 14.34 -12.38 26.63
C ASP A 97 12.98 -11.64 26.65
N GLU A 98 12.90 -10.52 27.34
CA GLU A 98 11.77 -9.57 27.24
C GLU A 98 12.18 -8.42 26.35
N LEU A 99 11.50 -8.28 25.19
CA LEU A 99 11.75 -7.23 24.20
C LEU A 99 10.43 -6.61 23.74
N THR A 100 10.43 -5.30 23.51
CA THR A 100 9.35 -4.69 22.75
C THR A 100 9.38 -5.20 21.30
N PRO A 101 8.26 -5.17 20.57
CA PRO A 101 8.25 -5.56 19.15
C PRO A 101 9.26 -4.75 18.31
N PHE A 102 9.48 -3.47 18.62
CA PHE A 102 10.52 -2.67 17.97
C PHE A 102 11.93 -3.18 18.27
N GLU A 103 12.25 -3.47 19.54
CA GLU A 103 13.55 -4.01 19.92
C GLU A 103 13.81 -5.38 19.29
N GLN A 104 12.78 -6.23 19.20
CA GLN A 104 12.84 -7.49 18.47
C GLN A 104 13.21 -7.28 17.00
N ALA A 105 12.49 -6.40 16.29
CA ALA A 105 12.76 -6.07 14.90
C ALA A 105 14.14 -5.45 14.70
N ARG A 106 14.52 -4.50 15.57
CA ARG A 106 15.84 -3.86 15.55
C ARG A 106 16.97 -4.87 15.79
N ARG A 107 16.77 -5.82 16.70
CA ARG A 107 17.73 -6.92 16.93
C ARG A 107 17.95 -7.73 15.66
N TYR A 108 16.89 -8.09 14.93
CA TYR A 108 16.99 -8.84 13.67
C TYR A 108 17.67 -8.02 12.58
N SER A 109 17.38 -6.73 12.49
CA SER A 109 17.98 -5.85 11.50
C SER A 109 19.51 -5.74 11.63
N ASN A 110 20.07 -5.90 12.83
CA ASN A 110 21.51 -5.89 13.05
C ASN A 110 22.25 -7.06 12.37
N PHE A 111 21.56 -8.16 12.09
CA PHE A 111 22.09 -9.34 11.43
C PHE A 111 21.81 -9.38 9.92
N MET A 112 21.11 -8.38 9.39
CA MET A 112 20.91 -8.24 7.96
C MET A 112 22.17 -7.71 7.27
N LYS A 113 22.31 -8.00 5.97
CA LYS A 113 23.38 -7.41 5.15
C LYS A 113 23.25 -5.89 5.14
N ASN A 114 24.39 -5.18 5.09
CA ASN A 114 24.40 -3.71 5.17
C ASN A 114 23.52 -3.03 4.10
N ASN A 115 23.47 -3.58 2.89
CA ASN A 115 22.62 -3.07 1.81
C ASN A 115 21.13 -3.37 1.98
N GLU A 116 20.77 -4.30 2.90
CA GLU A 116 19.39 -4.68 3.20
C GLU A 116 18.90 -4.11 4.54
N LYS A 117 19.75 -3.43 5.30
CA LYS A 117 19.33 -2.82 6.58
C LYS A 117 18.16 -1.86 6.36
N PRO A 118 17.11 -1.95 7.20
CA PRO A 118 15.92 -1.13 7.02
C PRO A 118 16.21 0.35 7.31
N ASN A 119 15.61 1.22 6.49
CA ASN A 119 15.49 2.64 6.77
C ASN A 119 14.30 2.93 7.70
N TRP A 120 13.32 2.03 7.67
CA TRP A 120 12.09 2.12 8.44
C TRP A 120 11.76 0.78 9.07
N ILE A 121 11.39 0.79 10.33
CA ILE A 121 10.79 -0.35 11.00
C ILE A 121 9.34 0.02 11.33
N ILE A 122 8.41 -0.80 10.91
CA ILE A 122 6.99 -0.67 11.26
C ILE A 122 6.65 -1.78 12.24
N VAL A 123 6.01 -1.40 13.35
CA VAL A 123 5.40 -2.34 14.27
C VAL A 123 3.89 -2.13 14.22
N SER A 124 3.10 -3.21 14.17
CA SER A 124 1.64 -3.09 14.10
C SER A 124 0.95 -4.24 14.84
N ASN A 125 -0.29 -3.97 15.29
CA ASN A 125 -1.17 -4.94 15.92
C ASN A 125 -2.59 -4.94 15.33
N PHE A 126 -2.75 -4.54 14.06
CA PHE A 126 -4.02 -4.32 13.35
C PHE A 126 -4.85 -3.10 13.80
N ASP A 127 -4.68 -2.61 15.03
CA ASP A 127 -5.37 -1.42 15.54
C ASP A 127 -4.47 -0.18 15.54
N GLU A 128 -3.16 -0.39 15.41
CA GLU A 128 -2.13 0.64 15.50
C GLU A 128 -0.96 0.30 14.58
N ILE A 129 -0.34 1.34 14.02
CA ILE A 129 0.86 1.27 13.20
C ILE A 129 1.86 2.27 13.78
N ASP A 130 2.95 1.75 14.32
CA ASP A 130 4.07 2.50 14.88
C ASP A 130 5.18 2.55 13.85
N ILE A 131 5.59 3.77 13.46
CA ILE A 131 6.58 4.01 12.41
C ILE A 131 7.86 4.49 13.06
N HIS A 132 8.91 3.70 12.96
CA HIS A 132 10.25 4.02 13.47
C HIS A 132 11.16 4.39 12.29
N ASN A 133 11.65 5.63 12.25
CA ASN A 133 12.63 6.09 11.28
C ASN A 133 14.04 5.74 11.77
N MET A 134 14.70 4.78 11.13
CA MET A 134 16.03 4.32 11.53
C MET A 134 17.15 5.33 11.25
N ASN A 135 16.86 6.38 10.48
CA ASN A 135 17.78 7.49 10.21
C ASN A 135 17.57 8.67 11.17
N ASP A 136 16.62 8.58 12.10
CA ASP A 136 16.40 9.60 13.12
C ASP A 136 17.39 9.44 14.30
N ASN A 137 17.56 10.52 15.08
CA ASN A 137 18.35 10.48 16.31
C ASN A 137 17.70 9.63 17.41
N HIS A 138 16.38 9.50 17.37
CA HIS A 138 15.57 8.78 18.35
C HIS A 138 14.62 7.76 17.68
N PRO A 139 15.18 6.71 17.03
CA PRO A 139 14.37 5.72 16.32
C PRO A 139 13.46 4.91 17.26
N GLU A 140 13.71 4.92 18.56
CA GLU A 140 12.86 4.30 19.59
C GLU A 140 11.53 5.05 19.83
N GLN A 141 11.42 6.30 19.36
CA GLN A 141 10.20 7.13 19.47
C GLN A 141 9.40 7.08 18.16
N PRO A 142 8.34 6.26 18.07
CA PRO A 142 7.61 6.10 16.83
C PRO A 142 6.65 7.25 16.54
N THR A 143 6.38 7.46 15.25
CA THR A 143 5.15 8.14 14.84
C THR A 143 4.01 7.14 14.87
N VAL A 144 3.05 7.35 15.77
CA VAL A 144 1.93 6.43 16.00
C VAL A 144 0.73 6.80 15.13
N ILE A 145 0.18 5.82 14.41
CA ILE A 145 -1.05 5.93 13.65
C ILE A 145 -2.05 4.91 14.18
N LYS A 146 -3.10 5.37 14.86
CA LYS A 146 -4.23 4.48 15.13
C LYS A 146 -4.96 4.17 13.84
N LEU A 147 -5.38 2.93 13.64
CA LEU A 147 -6.00 2.49 12.39
C LEU A 147 -7.18 3.39 11.98
N LYS A 148 -8.02 3.81 12.94
CA LYS A 148 -9.15 4.74 12.71
C LYS A 148 -8.74 6.09 12.11
N ASP A 149 -7.51 6.53 12.34
CA ASP A 149 -7.00 7.84 11.91
C ASP A 149 -6.26 7.77 10.56
N LEU A 150 -6.05 6.56 10.02
CA LEU A 150 -5.35 6.32 8.76
C LEU A 150 -5.85 7.19 7.59
N PRO A 151 -7.17 7.42 7.39
CA PRO A 151 -7.65 8.23 6.26
C PRO A 151 -7.13 9.67 6.25
N ASN A 152 -6.77 10.19 7.41
CA ASN A 152 -6.20 11.53 7.56
C ASN A 152 -4.66 11.52 7.60
N LYS A 153 -4.05 10.35 7.74
CA LYS A 153 -2.61 10.15 7.88
C LYS A 153 -2.00 9.26 6.79
N VAL A 154 -2.72 9.03 5.67
CA VAL A 154 -2.23 8.16 4.57
C VAL A 154 -0.85 8.57 4.05
N LYS A 155 -0.55 9.87 4.04
CA LYS A 155 0.75 10.38 3.60
C LYS A 155 1.92 9.98 4.51
N SER A 156 1.66 9.69 5.77
CA SER A 156 2.70 9.28 6.72
C SER A 156 3.32 7.91 6.39
N LEU A 157 2.68 7.13 5.51
CA LEU A 157 3.16 5.84 5.01
C LEU A 157 3.57 5.90 3.53
N ASP A 158 3.75 7.09 2.93
CA ASP A 158 4.16 7.23 1.52
C ASP A 158 5.54 6.60 1.24
N PHE A 159 6.38 6.46 2.25
CA PHE A 159 7.66 5.75 2.15
C PHE A 159 7.53 4.25 1.87
N LEU A 160 6.33 3.67 1.98
CA LEU A 160 6.05 2.30 1.53
C LEU A 160 6.16 2.15 0.02
N VAL A 161 6.05 3.26 -0.76
CA VAL A 161 5.99 3.26 -2.22
C VAL A 161 7.29 3.82 -2.78
N ASP A 162 7.99 3.03 -3.58
CA ASP A 162 9.18 3.52 -4.28
C ASP A 162 8.84 4.37 -5.51
N ALA A 163 9.83 5.06 -6.06
CA ALA A 163 9.66 5.98 -7.19
C ALA A 163 9.10 5.27 -8.45
N HIS A 164 9.51 4.03 -8.71
CA HIS A 164 9.02 3.26 -9.85
C HIS A 164 7.54 2.91 -9.71
N GLN A 165 7.13 2.41 -8.54
CA GLN A 165 5.71 2.13 -8.27
C GLN A 165 4.87 3.40 -8.31
N GLN A 166 5.37 4.52 -7.79
CA GLN A 166 4.69 5.80 -7.87
C GLN A 166 4.48 6.25 -9.32
N GLN A 167 5.46 6.05 -10.18
CA GLN A 167 5.32 6.33 -11.62
C GLN A 167 4.22 5.47 -12.25
N LEU A 168 4.22 4.15 -12.01
CA LEU A 168 3.19 3.23 -12.53
C LEU A 168 1.78 3.60 -12.05
N ILE A 169 1.64 4.02 -10.79
CA ILE A 169 0.37 4.48 -10.23
C ILE A 169 -0.10 5.75 -10.95
N ASN A 170 0.81 6.70 -11.17
CA ASN A 170 0.50 7.95 -11.87
C ASN A 170 0.10 7.71 -13.34
N GLU A 171 0.82 6.86 -14.07
CA GLU A 171 0.51 6.49 -15.45
C GLU A 171 -0.87 5.82 -15.57
N ARG A 172 -1.20 4.93 -14.63
CA ARG A 172 -2.52 4.32 -14.58
C ARG A 172 -3.62 5.34 -14.32
N GLN A 173 -3.41 6.25 -13.38
CA GLN A 173 -4.38 7.31 -13.07
C GLN A 173 -4.61 8.21 -14.31
N LEU A 174 -3.53 8.61 -14.97
CA LEU A 174 -3.59 9.41 -16.19
C LEU A 174 -4.38 8.71 -17.30
N SER A 175 -4.16 7.40 -17.49
CA SER A 175 -4.89 6.60 -18.47
C SER A 175 -6.39 6.53 -18.17
N VAL A 176 -6.77 6.39 -16.90
CA VAL A 176 -8.19 6.39 -16.48
C VAL A 176 -8.82 7.76 -16.67
N ASP A 177 -8.11 8.83 -16.31
CA ASP A 177 -8.60 10.20 -16.45
C ASP A 177 -8.79 10.57 -17.94
N ALA A 178 -7.85 10.16 -18.79
CA ALA A 178 -7.99 10.29 -20.25
C ALA A 178 -9.20 9.52 -20.78
N GLY A 179 -9.41 8.28 -20.35
CA GLY A 179 -10.59 7.49 -20.73
C GLY A 179 -11.91 8.14 -20.31
N ASN A 180 -11.98 8.67 -19.08
CA ASN A 180 -13.15 9.40 -18.59
C ASN A 180 -13.41 10.68 -19.39
N LEU A 181 -12.36 11.38 -19.81
CA LEU A 181 -12.50 12.58 -20.64
C LEU A 181 -13.05 12.22 -22.03
N VAL A 182 -12.51 11.17 -22.64
CA VAL A 182 -13.01 10.66 -23.94
C VAL A 182 -14.48 10.26 -23.84
N ALA A 183 -14.90 9.58 -22.78
CA ALA A 183 -16.31 9.24 -22.55
C ALA A 183 -17.20 10.48 -22.45
N LYS A 184 -16.78 11.52 -21.71
CA LYS A 184 -17.52 12.80 -21.63
C LYS A 184 -17.64 13.51 -22.98
N ILE A 185 -16.60 13.47 -23.80
CA ILE A 185 -16.63 14.02 -25.16
C ILE A 185 -17.64 13.25 -26.00
N TYR A 186 -17.64 11.90 -25.90
CA TYR A 186 -18.63 11.07 -26.60
C TYR A 186 -20.06 11.45 -26.23
N ASP A 187 -20.36 11.51 -24.93
CA ASP A 187 -21.71 11.85 -24.44
C ASP A 187 -22.15 13.23 -24.89
N SER A 188 -21.24 14.19 -24.88
CA SER A 188 -21.51 15.56 -25.35
C SER A 188 -21.79 15.61 -26.85
N LEU A 189 -21.02 14.88 -27.66
CA LEU A 189 -21.23 14.77 -29.11
C LEU A 189 -22.52 14.03 -29.43
N ALA A 190 -22.83 12.93 -28.75
CA ALA A 190 -24.07 12.17 -28.92
C ALA A 190 -25.28 13.04 -28.58
N THR A 191 -25.21 13.79 -27.47
CA THR A 191 -26.26 14.75 -27.07
C THR A 191 -26.43 15.86 -28.08
N ALA A 192 -25.35 16.48 -28.60
CA ALA A 192 -25.41 17.54 -29.61
C ALA A 192 -25.95 17.01 -30.93
N TYR A 193 -25.60 15.77 -31.30
CA TYR A 193 -26.07 15.16 -32.55
C TYR A 193 -27.57 14.84 -32.54
N SER A 194 -28.09 14.38 -31.38
CA SER A 194 -29.53 14.07 -31.23
C SER A 194 -30.40 15.32 -31.06
N LYS A 195 -29.84 16.44 -30.59
CA LYS A 195 -30.57 17.66 -30.30
C LYS A 195 -31.18 18.25 -31.56
N GLY A 196 -32.50 18.32 -31.59
CA GLY A 196 -33.26 18.88 -32.74
C GLY A 196 -33.35 17.96 -33.96
N ARG A 197 -32.94 16.70 -33.85
CA ARG A 197 -33.03 15.66 -34.88
C ARG A 197 -33.72 14.45 -34.31
N ASN A 198 -34.58 13.82 -35.07
CA ASN A 198 -35.23 12.56 -34.67
C ASN A 198 -34.28 11.39 -35.01
N VAL A 199 -33.17 11.32 -34.28
CA VAL A 199 -32.07 10.38 -34.54
C VAL A 199 -31.85 9.53 -33.29
N ASP A 200 -31.88 8.21 -33.47
CA ASP A 200 -31.52 7.28 -32.39
C ASP A 200 -29.98 7.17 -32.31
N VAL A 201 -29.40 7.73 -31.26
CA VAL A 201 -27.96 7.65 -31.00
C VAL A 201 -27.48 6.23 -30.68
N ASN A 202 -28.41 5.28 -30.42
CA ASN A 202 -28.09 3.88 -30.26
C ASN A 202 -28.02 3.10 -31.57
N ASP A 203 -28.37 3.75 -32.71
CA ASP A 203 -28.16 3.15 -34.03
C ASP A 203 -26.66 2.82 -34.22
N PRO A 204 -26.31 1.55 -34.54
CA PRO A 204 -24.93 1.12 -34.75
C PRO A 204 -24.13 1.94 -35.76
N LYS A 205 -24.78 2.48 -36.77
CA LYS A 205 -24.12 3.34 -37.79
C LYS A 205 -23.73 4.68 -37.20
N ILE A 206 -24.59 5.26 -36.35
CA ILE A 206 -24.32 6.53 -35.67
C ILE A 206 -23.25 6.37 -34.64
N GLN A 207 -23.32 5.31 -33.81
CA GLN A 207 -22.27 5.01 -32.86
C GLN A 207 -20.91 4.80 -33.52
N ARG A 208 -20.86 4.08 -34.64
CA ARG A 208 -19.62 3.92 -35.42
C ARG A 208 -19.08 5.25 -35.93
N SER A 209 -19.95 6.17 -36.40
CA SER A 209 -19.55 7.48 -36.90
C SER A 209 -19.02 8.37 -35.77
N LEU A 210 -19.67 8.37 -34.60
CA LEU A 210 -19.21 9.08 -33.39
C LEU A 210 -17.90 8.57 -32.91
N ASN A 211 -17.74 7.24 -32.81
CA ASN A 211 -16.48 6.62 -32.42
C ASN A 211 -15.34 6.99 -33.38
N MET A 212 -15.60 6.99 -34.69
CA MET A 212 -14.60 7.33 -35.69
C MET A 212 -14.19 8.82 -35.59
N LEU A 213 -15.13 9.70 -35.28
CA LEU A 213 -14.86 11.12 -35.04
C LEU A 213 -13.97 11.30 -33.80
N ILE A 214 -14.28 10.61 -32.69
CA ILE A 214 -13.49 10.70 -31.46
C ILE A 214 -12.08 10.18 -31.67
N VAL A 215 -11.94 9.03 -32.34
CA VAL A 215 -10.62 8.48 -32.65
C VAL A 215 -9.77 9.49 -33.44
N ARG A 216 -10.38 10.16 -34.45
CA ARG A 216 -9.68 11.20 -35.23
C ARG A 216 -9.33 12.43 -34.40
N LEU A 217 -10.21 12.88 -33.49
CA LEU A 217 -9.91 13.96 -32.56
C LEU A 217 -8.76 13.61 -31.61
N VAL A 218 -8.78 12.41 -31.02
CA VAL A 218 -7.69 11.93 -30.17
C VAL A 218 -6.37 11.91 -30.92
N PHE A 219 -6.34 11.38 -32.15
CA PHE A 219 -5.13 11.40 -32.99
C PHE A 219 -4.64 12.83 -33.29
N LEU A 220 -5.53 13.79 -33.56
CA LEU A 220 -5.16 15.18 -33.78
C LEU A 220 -4.52 15.85 -32.58
N PHE A 221 -4.94 15.49 -31.35
CA PHE A 221 -4.36 16.03 -30.12
C PHE A 221 -3.06 15.35 -29.66
N TYR A 222 -2.77 14.15 -30.17
CA TYR A 222 -1.57 13.38 -29.79
C TYR A 222 -0.54 13.24 -30.92
N ALA A 223 -0.78 13.86 -32.07
CA ALA A 223 0.10 13.76 -33.24
C ALA A 223 1.09 14.93 -33.37
N ASP A 224 1.28 15.76 -32.33
CA ASP A 224 2.30 16.83 -32.26
C ASP A 224 3.55 16.36 -31.51
#